data_6ed4d5a66d3049a27ae89c0a57658b2c
#
_entry.id   6ed4d5a66d3049a27ae89c0a57658b2c
#
_cell.length_a   1.000
_cell.length_b   1.000
_cell.length_c   1.000
_cell.angle_alpha   90.00
_cell.angle_beta   90.00
_cell.angle_gamma   90.00
#
_symmetry.space_group_name_H-M   'P 1'
#
loop_
_entity.id
_entity.type
_entity.pdbx_description
1 polymer ?
#
loop_
_entity_poly.entity_id
_entity_poly.type
_entity_poly.pdbx_seq_one_letter_code
_entity_poly.pdbx_strand_id
1 'polypeptide(L)'
;MAYKYEVKEQAVPGYESKVSGTDITNTKVGKTKVEGAKTWNDGNATDRPTMIKVDLLQNGNVIQTHDVLAVMGWKYIFADLEAYDAEGKAYEYTVKEQPVPGYESKVSGTDITNTKVGQTKVEGTKTWKDDNATDRPEMIKVDLLQNGTVIATQEVSKATDWKYEFKDLAAYDVNGVAYKYEVKEQPIAGYESKVRGYDITNTKVGETKVEGTKTWNDNNATDRPSTIKVDLLQNGKVIDTKEVSKATNWKYTFEKLQAYDANGAAYKYEVKEQPVAGYESKV
;
A
#
# COMPACT_ATOMS: atom_id res chain seq x y z
N MET A 1 2.96 -4.73 -97.58
CA MET A 1 2.51 -4.56 -96.20
C MET A 1 3.63 -4.95 -95.27
N ALA A 2 4.00 -4.09 -94.32
CA ALA A 2 4.97 -4.42 -93.27
C ALA A 2 4.26 -5.15 -92.16
N TYR A 3 4.85 -6.23 -91.66
CA TYR A 3 4.33 -6.96 -90.48
C TYR A 3 4.65 -6.16 -89.20
N LYS A 4 3.68 -6.08 -88.29
CA LYS A 4 3.85 -5.53 -86.99
C LYS A 4 3.99 -6.68 -85.98
N TYR A 5 5.07 -6.69 -85.23
CA TYR A 5 5.35 -7.69 -84.23
C TYR A 5 5.16 -7.09 -82.84
N GLU A 6 4.48 -7.81 -81.98
CA GLU A 6 4.26 -7.47 -80.56
C GLU A 6 4.68 -8.62 -79.65
N VAL A 7 5.16 -8.28 -78.48
CA VAL A 7 5.58 -9.25 -77.45
C VAL A 7 4.55 -9.17 -76.33
N LYS A 8 4.16 -10.37 -75.89
CA LYS A 8 3.26 -10.49 -74.72
C LYS A 8 3.77 -11.63 -73.81
N GLU A 9 3.93 -11.34 -72.54
CA GLU A 9 4.25 -12.39 -71.55
C GLU A 9 2.98 -13.15 -71.10
N GLN A 10 3.14 -14.44 -70.91
CA GLN A 10 2.10 -15.21 -70.24
C GLN A 10 2.11 -14.87 -68.74
N ALA A 11 0.90 -14.85 -68.10
CA ALA A 11 0.75 -14.49 -66.69
C ALA A 11 1.68 -15.27 -65.77
N VAL A 12 2.48 -14.52 -64.98
CA VAL A 12 3.35 -15.06 -63.95
C VAL A 12 2.71 -14.82 -62.58
N PRO A 13 2.29 -15.85 -61.85
CA PRO A 13 1.63 -15.67 -60.55
C PRO A 13 2.51 -14.85 -59.58
N GLY A 14 1.89 -13.85 -58.93
CA GLY A 14 2.57 -12.96 -57.98
C GLY A 14 3.38 -11.82 -58.62
N TYR A 15 3.24 -11.64 -59.93
CA TYR A 15 3.87 -10.52 -60.64
C TYR A 15 2.89 -9.82 -61.58
N GLU A 16 3.07 -8.52 -61.70
CA GLU A 16 2.42 -7.68 -62.72
C GLU A 16 3.44 -7.41 -63.82
N SER A 17 3.06 -7.74 -65.04
CA SER A 17 3.95 -7.62 -66.22
C SER A 17 3.68 -6.30 -67.00
N LYS A 18 4.74 -5.59 -67.32
CA LYS A 18 4.69 -4.39 -68.17
C LYS A 18 5.61 -4.62 -69.39
N VAL A 19 5.05 -4.46 -70.58
CA VAL A 19 5.79 -4.57 -71.85
C VAL A 19 6.00 -3.17 -72.41
N SER A 20 7.26 -2.84 -72.73
CA SER A 20 7.65 -1.57 -73.41
C SER A 20 8.50 -1.93 -74.62
N GLY A 21 7.89 -1.82 -75.82
CA GLY A 21 8.52 -2.33 -77.05
C GLY A 21 8.60 -3.86 -77.03
N THR A 22 9.81 -4.38 -76.95
CA THR A 22 10.10 -5.81 -76.76
C THR A 22 10.64 -6.17 -75.39
N ASP A 23 10.79 -5.16 -74.48
CA ASP A 23 11.27 -5.36 -73.13
C ASP A 23 10.11 -5.66 -72.19
N ILE A 24 10.31 -6.64 -71.33
CA ILE A 24 9.32 -7.08 -70.34
C ILE A 24 9.89 -6.83 -68.95
N THR A 25 9.09 -6.16 -68.08
CA THR A 25 9.39 -5.91 -66.67
C THR A 25 8.30 -6.55 -65.80
N ASN A 26 8.69 -7.39 -64.89
CA ASN A 26 7.79 -8.00 -63.87
C ASN A 26 8.00 -7.34 -62.53
N THR A 27 6.95 -6.77 -61.98
CA THR A 27 6.94 -6.24 -60.60
C THR A 27 6.20 -7.15 -59.70
N LYS A 28 6.80 -7.49 -58.58
CA LYS A 28 6.19 -8.37 -57.57
C LYS A 28 5.00 -7.67 -56.91
N VAL A 29 3.89 -8.37 -56.85
CA VAL A 29 2.64 -7.90 -56.24
C VAL A 29 2.02 -8.93 -55.31
N GLY A 30 1.13 -8.51 -54.47
CA GLY A 30 0.40 -9.40 -53.56
C GLY A 30 -0.26 -8.63 -52.43
N LYS A 31 -1.09 -9.32 -51.69
CA LYS A 31 -1.80 -8.81 -50.55
C LYS A 31 -1.33 -9.49 -49.27
N THR A 32 -1.39 -8.76 -48.16
CA THR A 32 -1.11 -9.24 -46.82
C THR A 32 -2.10 -8.69 -45.81
N LYS A 33 -2.00 -9.11 -44.57
CA LYS A 33 -2.77 -8.59 -43.44
C LYS A 33 -1.86 -8.40 -42.23
N VAL A 34 -2.29 -7.53 -41.32
CA VAL A 34 -1.72 -7.38 -39.97
C VAL A 34 -2.82 -7.62 -38.97
N GLU A 35 -2.63 -8.57 -38.09
CA GLU A 35 -3.58 -8.89 -37.02
C GLU A 35 -2.87 -8.97 -35.67
N GLY A 36 -3.57 -8.64 -34.59
CA GLY A 36 -3.05 -8.67 -33.26
C GLY A 36 -4.13 -8.64 -32.19
N ALA A 37 -3.69 -8.79 -30.97
CA ALA A 37 -4.54 -8.75 -29.78
C ALA A 37 -4.05 -7.69 -28.79
N LYS A 38 -4.97 -7.12 -28.06
CA LYS A 38 -4.72 -6.23 -26.93
C LYS A 38 -4.89 -6.98 -25.63
N THR A 39 -3.89 -6.85 -24.74
CA THR A 39 -3.90 -7.42 -23.38
C THR A 39 -3.76 -6.32 -22.35
N TRP A 40 -4.34 -6.52 -21.17
CA TRP A 40 -4.30 -5.60 -20.04
C TRP A 40 -3.66 -6.25 -18.81
N ASN A 41 -2.63 -5.62 -18.26
CA ASN A 41 -2.04 -5.92 -16.96
C ASN A 41 -2.45 -4.81 -15.98
N ASP A 42 -3.60 -4.98 -15.33
CA ASP A 42 -4.19 -3.94 -14.47
C ASP A 42 -5.01 -4.50 -13.29
N GLY A 43 -4.83 -5.79 -12.96
CA GLY A 43 -5.58 -6.41 -11.86
C GLY A 43 -7.10 -6.39 -12.07
N ASN A 44 -7.58 -6.43 -13.33
CA ASN A 44 -9.00 -6.27 -13.70
C ASN A 44 -9.59 -4.93 -13.25
N ALA A 45 -8.84 -3.85 -13.46
CA ALA A 45 -9.27 -2.49 -13.13
C ALA A 45 -10.65 -2.15 -13.73
N THR A 46 -11.50 -1.56 -12.91
CA THR A 46 -12.86 -1.17 -13.28
C THR A 46 -12.91 0.10 -14.14
N ASP A 47 -11.84 0.89 -14.12
CA ASP A 47 -11.66 2.12 -14.88
C ASP A 47 -10.92 1.92 -16.21
N ARG A 48 -10.76 0.65 -16.65
CA ARG A 48 -10.21 0.30 -17.95
C ARG A 48 -11.07 0.93 -19.05
N PRO A 49 -10.49 1.60 -20.07
CA PRO A 49 -11.25 2.12 -21.19
C PRO A 49 -11.91 0.96 -21.97
N THR A 50 -13.07 1.22 -22.56
CA THR A 50 -13.81 0.24 -23.38
C THR A 50 -13.31 0.17 -24.82
N MET A 51 -12.47 1.15 -25.22
CA MET A 51 -11.93 1.31 -26.55
C MET A 51 -10.53 1.89 -26.52
N ILE A 52 -9.68 1.43 -27.40
CA ILE A 52 -8.37 2.03 -27.71
C ILE A 52 -8.25 2.26 -29.22
N LYS A 53 -7.26 3.04 -29.63
CA LYS A 53 -6.92 3.27 -31.04
C LYS A 53 -5.57 2.64 -31.35
N VAL A 54 -5.53 1.87 -32.43
CA VAL A 54 -4.29 1.27 -32.96
C VAL A 54 -4.01 1.82 -34.33
N ASP A 55 -2.83 2.40 -34.51
CA ASP A 55 -2.31 2.89 -35.75
C ASP A 55 -1.53 1.76 -36.46
N LEU A 56 -1.80 1.57 -37.75
CA LEU A 56 -0.99 0.76 -38.64
C LEU A 56 0.03 1.66 -39.32
N LEU A 57 1.29 1.29 -39.25
CA LEU A 57 2.39 1.98 -39.90
C LEU A 57 2.93 1.12 -41.07
N GLN A 58 3.11 1.77 -42.22
CA GLN A 58 3.79 1.21 -43.38
C GLN A 58 5.12 1.95 -43.55
N ASN A 59 6.24 1.25 -43.49
CA ASN A 59 7.58 1.82 -43.52
C ASN A 59 7.73 3.03 -42.55
N GLY A 60 7.15 2.93 -41.35
CA GLY A 60 7.21 3.95 -40.30
C GLY A 60 6.18 5.08 -40.40
N ASN A 61 5.36 5.13 -41.44
CA ASN A 61 4.32 6.14 -41.61
C ASN A 61 2.94 5.59 -41.30
N VAL A 62 2.14 6.30 -40.50
CA VAL A 62 0.76 5.91 -40.18
C VAL A 62 -0.09 5.96 -41.45
N ILE A 63 -0.73 4.86 -41.80
CA ILE A 63 -1.59 4.76 -42.99
C ILE A 63 -3.06 4.48 -42.66
N GLN A 64 -3.33 3.83 -41.51
CA GLN A 64 -4.68 3.51 -41.04
C GLN A 64 -4.72 3.57 -39.51
N THR A 65 -5.91 3.81 -38.95
CA THR A 65 -6.17 3.73 -37.52
C THR A 65 -7.47 2.96 -37.30
N HIS A 66 -7.44 1.95 -36.42
CA HIS A 66 -8.63 1.19 -36.04
C HIS A 66 -8.98 1.39 -34.58
N ASP A 67 -10.28 1.45 -34.30
CA ASP A 67 -10.82 1.35 -32.94
C ASP A 67 -10.86 -0.12 -32.53
N VAL A 68 -10.25 -0.44 -31.39
CA VAL A 68 -10.21 -1.77 -30.82
C VAL A 68 -11.03 -1.79 -29.54
N LEU A 69 -12.05 -2.64 -29.52
CA LEU A 69 -13.14 -2.59 -28.55
C LEU A 69 -13.17 -3.82 -27.64
N ALA A 70 -13.56 -3.62 -26.38
CA ALA A 70 -13.79 -4.69 -25.41
C ALA A 70 -14.83 -5.70 -25.91
N VAL A 71 -15.91 -5.22 -26.53
CA VAL A 71 -16.98 -6.09 -27.10
C VAL A 71 -16.52 -6.98 -28.24
N MET A 72 -15.37 -6.64 -28.87
CA MET A 72 -14.73 -7.45 -29.93
C MET A 72 -13.64 -8.37 -29.38
N GLY A 73 -13.55 -8.52 -28.07
CA GLY A 73 -12.55 -9.35 -27.41
C GLY A 73 -11.12 -8.81 -27.54
N TRP A 74 -10.96 -7.48 -27.74
CA TRP A 74 -9.67 -6.82 -27.85
C TRP A 74 -8.80 -7.34 -29.01
N LYS A 75 -9.43 -7.78 -30.10
CA LYS A 75 -8.75 -8.22 -31.33
C LYS A 75 -8.90 -7.19 -32.43
N TYR A 76 -7.91 -7.14 -33.30
CA TYR A 76 -7.93 -6.25 -34.45
C TYR A 76 -7.27 -6.89 -35.67
N ILE A 77 -7.66 -6.44 -36.85
CA ILE A 77 -7.11 -6.86 -38.12
C ILE A 77 -7.13 -5.69 -39.10
N PHE A 78 -5.99 -5.47 -39.79
CA PHE A 78 -5.88 -4.65 -40.98
C PHE A 78 -5.74 -5.60 -42.15
N ALA A 79 -6.75 -5.70 -43.01
CA ALA A 79 -6.79 -6.62 -44.13
C ALA A 79 -6.48 -5.92 -45.46
N ASP A 80 -6.31 -6.71 -46.50
CA ASP A 80 -6.12 -6.26 -47.89
C ASP A 80 -5.00 -5.26 -48.12
N LEU A 81 -3.91 -5.37 -47.32
CA LEU A 81 -2.74 -4.52 -47.43
C LEU A 81 -1.89 -4.93 -48.62
N GLU A 82 -1.29 -3.95 -49.31
CA GLU A 82 -0.29 -4.22 -50.33
C GLU A 82 0.95 -4.85 -49.70
N ALA A 83 1.43 -6.00 -50.23
CA ALA A 83 2.61 -6.65 -49.71
C ALA A 83 3.91 -6.04 -50.21
N TYR A 84 3.85 -5.38 -51.35
CA TYR A 84 5.04 -4.83 -52.06
C TYR A 84 4.73 -3.42 -52.60
N ASP A 85 5.79 -2.62 -52.74
CA ASP A 85 5.74 -1.32 -53.37
C ASP A 85 5.76 -1.42 -54.91
N ALA A 86 5.74 -0.25 -55.59
CA ALA A 86 5.73 -0.16 -57.06
C ALA A 86 7.00 -0.77 -57.69
N GLU A 87 8.08 -0.94 -56.93
CA GLU A 87 9.33 -1.53 -57.34
C GLU A 87 9.43 -3.03 -56.99
N GLY A 88 8.38 -3.59 -56.35
CA GLY A 88 8.34 -4.99 -55.93
C GLY A 88 9.06 -5.27 -54.61
N LYS A 89 9.43 -4.24 -53.85
CA LYS A 89 10.04 -4.34 -52.55
C LYS A 89 8.94 -4.52 -51.47
N ALA A 90 9.17 -5.45 -50.57
CA ALA A 90 8.22 -5.71 -49.47
C ALA A 90 8.08 -4.50 -48.57
N TYR A 91 6.82 -4.16 -48.23
CA TYR A 91 6.50 -3.21 -47.17
C TYR A 91 6.79 -3.79 -45.81
N GLU A 92 7.30 -2.94 -44.89
CA GLU A 92 7.39 -3.24 -43.48
C GLU A 92 6.16 -2.67 -42.77
N TYR A 93 5.38 -3.53 -42.12
CA TYR A 93 4.22 -3.15 -41.35
C TYR A 93 4.48 -3.27 -39.85
N THR A 94 4.17 -2.21 -39.10
CA THR A 94 4.23 -2.20 -37.64
C THR A 94 2.94 -1.59 -37.08
N VAL A 95 2.70 -1.81 -35.81
CA VAL A 95 1.54 -1.25 -35.10
C VAL A 95 1.98 -0.39 -33.93
N LYS A 96 1.18 0.61 -33.62
CA LYS A 96 1.38 1.50 -32.49
C LYS A 96 0.04 1.80 -31.84
N GLU A 97 -0.05 1.70 -30.53
CA GLU A 97 -1.21 2.18 -29.80
C GLU A 97 -1.12 3.69 -29.57
N GLN A 98 -2.20 4.39 -29.70
CA GLN A 98 -2.30 5.78 -29.26
C GLN A 98 -2.30 5.83 -27.73
N PRO A 99 -1.68 6.85 -27.09
CA PRO A 99 -1.52 6.91 -25.64
C PRO A 99 -2.84 6.70 -24.88
N VAL A 100 -2.82 5.83 -23.89
CA VAL A 100 -3.93 5.56 -22.97
C VAL A 100 -3.54 6.09 -21.59
N PRO A 101 -4.23 7.11 -21.05
CA PRO A 101 -3.91 7.65 -19.74
C PRO A 101 -3.91 6.58 -18.62
N GLY A 102 -2.89 6.61 -17.77
CA GLY A 102 -2.75 5.66 -16.66
C GLY A 102 -2.18 4.29 -17.06
N TYR A 103 -1.75 4.12 -18.30
CA TYR A 103 -1.15 2.89 -18.80
C TYR A 103 0.15 3.14 -19.57
N GLU A 104 1.05 2.19 -19.44
CA GLU A 104 2.25 2.06 -20.29
C GLU A 104 2.02 0.95 -21.29
N SER A 105 2.20 1.27 -22.59
CA SER A 105 1.99 0.34 -23.70
C SER A 105 3.29 -0.32 -24.14
N LYS A 106 3.26 -1.63 -24.35
CA LYS A 106 4.34 -2.42 -24.95
C LYS A 106 3.81 -3.20 -26.13
N VAL A 107 4.47 -3.05 -27.26
CA VAL A 107 4.20 -3.80 -28.51
C VAL A 107 5.23 -4.92 -28.65
N SER A 108 4.76 -6.15 -28.89
CA SER A 108 5.57 -7.31 -29.21
C SER A 108 5.04 -7.95 -30.50
N GLY A 109 5.75 -7.76 -31.61
CA GLY A 109 5.22 -8.07 -32.95
C GLY A 109 4.03 -7.17 -33.26
N THR A 110 2.83 -7.75 -33.30
CA THR A 110 1.57 -7.04 -33.48
C THR A 110 0.66 -7.08 -32.26
N ASP A 111 1.09 -7.76 -31.19
CA ASP A 111 0.36 -7.80 -29.94
C ASP A 111 0.73 -6.64 -29.03
N ILE A 112 -0.28 -6.06 -28.39
CA ILE A 112 -0.15 -4.87 -27.54
C ILE A 112 -0.54 -5.21 -26.11
N THR A 113 0.34 -4.91 -25.16
CA THR A 113 0.05 -5.06 -23.73
C THR A 113 0.11 -3.71 -23.03
N ASN A 114 -0.94 -3.34 -22.31
CA ASN A 114 -0.94 -2.17 -21.43
C ASN A 114 -0.84 -2.59 -19.98
N THR A 115 0.13 -1.99 -19.29
CA THR A 115 0.33 -2.16 -17.85
C THR A 115 -0.10 -0.90 -17.13
N LYS A 116 -0.93 -1.04 -16.09
CA LYS A 116 -1.39 0.09 -15.28
C LYS A 116 -0.23 0.67 -14.49
N VAL A 117 -0.10 2.00 -14.54
CA VAL A 117 0.96 2.75 -13.89
C VAL A 117 0.37 3.96 -13.16
N GLY A 118 1.12 4.50 -12.23
CA GLY A 118 0.75 5.69 -11.49
C GLY A 118 1.58 5.84 -10.23
N GLN A 119 1.43 6.98 -9.57
CA GLN A 119 2.08 7.30 -8.33
C GLN A 119 1.06 7.61 -7.24
N THR A 120 1.45 7.38 -6.00
CA THR A 120 0.67 7.71 -4.81
C THR A 120 1.59 8.26 -3.73
N LYS A 121 1.02 8.65 -2.60
CA LYS A 121 1.72 9.04 -1.39
C LYS A 121 1.08 8.42 -0.17
N VAL A 122 1.85 8.30 0.90
CA VAL A 122 1.37 7.93 2.23
C VAL A 122 1.71 9.07 3.18
N GLU A 123 0.71 9.63 3.83
CA GLU A 123 0.87 10.70 4.81
C GLU A 123 0.08 10.40 6.07
N GLY A 124 0.59 10.80 7.21
CA GLY A 124 -0.05 10.56 8.49
C GLY A 124 0.45 11.48 9.59
N THR A 125 -0.21 11.40 10.71
CA THR A 125 0.04 12.19 11.90
C THR A 125 0.31 11.29 13.10
N LYS A 126 1.27 11.67 13.91
CA LYS A 126 1.56 11.06 15.21
C LYS A 126 0.83 11.81 16.31
N THR A 127 0.10 11.10 17.14
CA THR A 127 -0.59 11.64 18.32
C THR A 127 -0.10 10.93 19.59
N TRP A 128 -0.01 11.67 20.69
CA TRP A 128 0.37 11.18 22.00
C TRP A 128 -0.81 11.27 22.97
N LYS A 129 -1.07 10.16 23.67
CA LYS A 129 -1.96 10.08 24.84
C LYS A 129 -1.13 9.77 26.07
N ASP A 130 -0.61 10.78 26.75
CA ASP A 130 0.33 10.66 27.85
C ASP A 130 0.24 11.81 28.87
N ASP A 131 -0.84 12.57 28.85
CA ASP A 131 -1.06 13.72 29.72
C ASP A 131 0.13 14.70 29.71
N ASN A 132 0.69 14.97 28.51
CA ASN A 132 1.85 15.81 28.29
C ASN A 132 3.09 15.37 29.10
N ALA A 133 3.33 14.07 29.16
CA ALA A 133 4.49 13.50 29.85
C ALA A 133 5.81 14.16 29.45
N THR A 134 6.62 14.48 30.44
CA THR A 134 7.91 15.15 30.24
C THR A 134 9.01 14.20 29.74
N ASP A 135 8.79 12.89 29.86
CA ASP A 135 9.70 11.81 29.40
C ASP A 135 9.32 11.28 28.01
N ARG A 136 8.45 11.99 27.29
CA ARG A 136 8.12 11.68 25.90
C ARG A 136 9.38 11.74 25.05
N PRO A 137 9.63 10.75 24.17
CA PRO A 137 10.77 10.83 23.27
C PRO A 137 10.64 12.02 22.31
N GLU A 138 11.77 12.62 21.98
CA GLU A 138 11.84 13.79 21.08
C GLU A 138 11.53 13.39 19.63
N MET A 139 11.75 12.12 19.28
CA MET A 139 11.66 11.59 17.93
C MET A 139 11.20 10.14 17.95
N ILE A 140 10.42 9.78 16.94
CA ILE A 140 10.05 8.38 16.64
C ILE A 140 10.49 8.03 15.23
N LYS A 141 10.49 6.74 14.92
CA LYS A 141 10.73 6.22 13.57
C LYS A 141 9.48 5.53 13.06
N VAL A 142 9.06 5.89 11.86
CA VAL A 142 7.93 5.29 11.16
C VAL A 142 8.46 4.56 9.93
N ASP A 143 8.19 3.27 9.87
CA ASP A 143 8.48 2.41 8.73
C ASP A 143 7.31 2.42 7.76
N LEU A 144 7.61 2.59 6.47
CA LEU A 144 6.68 2.38 5.37
C LEU A 144 6.82 0.95 4.88
N LEU A 145 5.70 0.23 4.81
CA LEU A 145 5.64 -1.12 4.28
C LEU A 145 4.90 -1.13 2.94
N GLN A 146 5.47 -1.82 1.97
CA GLN A 146 4.87 -2.13 0.69
C GLN A 146 4.62 -3.64 0.63
N ASN A 147 3.37 -4.06 0.52
CA ASN A 147 2.98 -5.48 0.55
C ASN A 147 3.60 -6.24 1.74
N GLY A 148 3.65 -5.61 2.92
CA GLY A 148 4.20 -6.19 4.15
C GLY A 148 5.72 -6.10 4.33
N THR A 149 6.46 -5.58 3.36
CA THR A 149 7.92 -5.42 3.41
C THR A 149 8.28 -3.95 3.66
N VAL A 150 9.16 -3.69 4.63
CA VAL A 150 9.66 -2.33 4.90
C VAL A 150 10.52 -1.86 3.73
N ILE A 151 10.14 -0.72 3.15
CA ILE A 151 10.85 -0.11 2.02
C ILE A 151 11.47 1.24 2.34
N ALA A 152 11.00 1.92 3.38
CA ALA A 152 11.54 3.21 3.82
C ALA A 152 11.27 3.41 5.31
N THR A 153 12.05 4.28 5.94
CA THR A 153 11.87 4.71 7.33
C THR A 153 12.04 6.22 7.40
N GLN A 154 11.14 6.89 8.12
CA GLN A 154 11.21 8.33 8.33
C GLN A 154 11.22 8.66 9.83
N GLU A 155 12.03 9.65 10.20
CA GLU A 155 12.03 10.22 11.53
C GLU A 155 10.94 11.28 11.66
N VAL A 156 10.17 11.20 12.74
CA VAL A 156 9.03 12.08 13.02
C VAL A 156 9.18 12.68 14.41
N SER A 157 9.11 13.99 14.50
CA SER A 157 9.39 14.73 15.73
C SER A 157 8.53 15.97 15.88
N LYS A 158 8.71 16.69 16.97
CA LYS A 158 8.08 18.00 17.17
C LYS A 158 8.48 19.02 16.08
N ALA A 159 9.69 18.92 15.52
CA ALA A 159 10.14 19.78 14.43
C ALA A 159 9.35 19.59 13.13
N THR A 160 8.73 18.41 12.94
CA THR A 160 7.83 18.11 11.81
C THR A 160 6.35 18.26 12.19
N ASP A 161 6.03 18.89 13.34
CA ASP A 161 4.67 18.91 13.91
C ASP A 161 4.04 17.51 14.06
N TRP A 162 4.87 16.49 14.29
CA TRP A 162 4.46 15.10 14.38
C TRP A 162 3.75 14.57 13.11
N LYS A 163 4.10 15.14 11.94
CA LYS A 163 3.59 14.73 10.62
C LYS A 163 4.69 14.08 9.82
N TYR A 164 4.27 13.17 8.93
CA TYR A 164 5.16 12.52 7.99
C TYR A 164 4.49 12.29 6.65
N GLU A 165 5.29 12.19 5.60
CA GLU A 165 4.84 11.95 4.24
C GLU A 165 5.90 11.19 3.45
N PHE A 166 5.50 10.08 2.85
CA PHE A 166 6.29 9.35 1.86
C PHE A 166 5.71 9.67 0.48
N LYS A 167 6.48 10.34 -0.36
CA LYS A 167 6.07 10.82 -1.70
C LYS A 167 6.54 9.89 -2.81
N ASP A 168 6.00 10.11 -4.00
CA ASP A 168 6.46 9.51 -5.25
C ASP A 168 6.50 7.98 -5.20
N LEU A 169 5.54 7.38 -4.49
CA LEU A 169 5.43 5.94 -4.37
C LEU A 169 4.76 5.36 -5.61
N ALA A 170 5.26 4.25 -6.13
CA ALA A 170 4.58 3.51 -7.19
C ALA A 170 3.20 3.04 -6.70
N ALA A 171 2.13 3.34 -7.46
CA ALA A 171 0.78 2.89 -7.12
C ALA A 171 0.54 1.42 -7.49
N TYR A 172 1.25 0.91 -8.47
CA TYR A 172 1.09 -0.44 -9.03
C TYR A 172 2.45 -1.12 -9.23
N ASP A 173 2.45 -2.45 -9.17
CA ASP A 173 3.61 -3.27 -9.48
C ASP A 173 3.84 -3.42 -10.99
N VAL A 174 4.84 -4.21 -11.39
CA VAL A 174 5.20 -4.46 -12.80
C VAL A 174 4.11 -5.18 -13.59
N ASN A 175 3.14 -5.78 -12.92
CA ASN A 175 1.98 -6.44 -13.52
C ASN A 175 0.71 -5.58 -13.48
N GLY A 176 0.81 -4.31 -13.06
CA GLY A 176 -0.31 -3.39 -12.92
C GLY A 176 -1.23 -3.68 -11.73
N VAL A 177 -0.77 -4.46 -10.76
CA VAL A 177 -1.51 -4.75 -9.53
C VAL A 177 -1.17 -3.68 -8.49
N ALA A 178 -2.20 -3.13 -7.83
CA ALA A 178 -2.03 -2.09 -6.84
C ALA A 178 -1.20 -2.58 -5.66
N TYR A 179 -0.21 -1.79 -5.25
CA TYR A 179 0.52 -2.00 -4.01
C TYR A 179 -0.36 -1.69 -2.80
N LYS A 180 -0.21 -2.49 -1.76
CA LYS A 180 -0.76 -2.22 -0.44
C LYS A 180 0.31 -1.54 0.39
N TYR A 181 0.05 -0.29 0.79
CA TYR A 181 0.91 0.48 1.69
C TYR A 181 0.36 0.47 3.11
N GLU A 182 1.26 0.27 4.07
CA GLU A 182 0.99 0.30 5.49
C GLU A 182 2.12 1.05 6.21
N VAL A 183 1.86 1.54 7.39
CA VAL A 183 2.88 2.15 8.25
C VAL A 183 2.97 1.42 9.57
N LYS A 184 4.16 1.41 10.14
CA LYS A 184 4.46 0.83 11.45
C LYS A 184 5.43 1.73 12.19
N GLU A 185 5.09 2.04 13.43
CA GLU A 185 6.04 2.70 14.32
C GLU A 185 7.03 1.68 14.88
N GLN A 186 8.29 2.04 14.96
CA GLN A 186 9.26 1.25 15.70
C GLN A 186 8.95 1.35 17.21
N PRO A 187 9.07 0.25 17.97
CA PRO A 187 8.66 0.20 19.36
C PRO A 187 9.23 1.30 20.23
N ILE A 188 8.38 1.92 21.03
CA ILE A 188 8.74 2.95 22.02
C ILE A 188 8.50 2.39 23.42
N ALA A 189 9.53 2.35 24.26
CA ALA A 189 9.41 1.89 25.63
C ALA A 189 8.42 2.75 26.43
N GLY A 190 7.53 2.13 27.18
CA GLY A 190 6.50 2.81 27.99
C GLY A 190 5.29 3.30 27.23
N TYR A 191 5.16 2.95 25.95
CA TYR A 191 4.01 3.30 25.12
C TYR A 191 3.47 2.09 24.35
N GLU A 192 2.16 2.09 24.18
CA GLU A 192 1.45 1.19 23.26
C GLU A 192 1.06 1.98 22.01
N SER A 193 1.48 1.50 20.84
CA SER A 193 1.21 2.14 19.55
C SER A 193 -0.02 1.53 18.88
N LYS A 194 -0.89 2.37 18.35
CA LYS A 194 -2.05 1.99 17.54
C LYS A 194 -2.07 2.77 16.24
N VAL A 195 -2.17 2.05 15.14
CA VAL A 195 -2.27 2.62 13.80
C VAL A 195 -3.71 2.53 13.31
N ARG A 196 -4.23 3.64 12.78
CA ARG A 196 -5.54 3.70 12.11
C ARG A 196 -5.36 4.41 10.78
N GLY A 197 -5.48 3.66 9.67
CA GLY A 197 -5.05 4.15 8.36
C GLY A 197 -3.55 4.39 8.39
N TYR A 198 -3.14 5.64 8.28
CA TYR A 198 -1.74 6.07 8.42
C TYR A 198 -1.48 6.93 9.66
N ASP A 199 -2.49 7.18 10.48
CA ASP A 199 -2.34 7.92 11.71
C ASP A 199 -1.92 7.00 12.86
N ILE A 200 -0.94 7.43 13.64
CA ILE A 200 -0.35 6.66 14.74
C ILE A 200 -0.67 7.35 16.05
N THR A 201 -1.21 6.60 16.99
CA THR A 201 -1.46 7.08 18.36
C THR A 201 -0.66 6.24 19.34
N ASN A 202 0.16 6.88 20.19
CA ASN A 202 0.81 6.22 21.32
C ASN A 202 0.11 6.59 22.61
N THR A 203 -0.22 5.56 23.36
CA THR A 203 -0.79 5.69 24.70
C THR A 203 0.25 5.27 25.73
N LYS A 204 0.50 6.08 26.74
CA LYS A 204 1.44 5.76 27.81
C LYS A 204 0.90 4.58 28.63
N VAL A 205 1.77 3.59 28.86
CA VAL A 205 1.46 2.36 29.59
C VAL A 205 2.56 2.06 30.58
N GLY A 206 2.24 1.24 31.55
CA GLY A 206 3.18 0.77 32.55
C GLY A 206 2.48 0.12 33.71
N GLU A 207 3.25 -0.54 34.57
CA GLU A 207 2.75 -1.16 35.78
C GLU A 207 3.39 -0.51 37.01
N THR A 208 2.66 -0.53 38.12
CA THR A 208 3.13 -0.09 39.43
C THR A 208 2.69 -1.06 40.52
N LYS A 209 3.13 -0.83 41.72
CA LYS A 209 2.69 -1.54 42.93
C LYS A 209 2.42 -0.55 44.06
N VAL A 210 1.59 -0.93 44.97
CA VAL A 210 1.35 -0.24 46.25
C VAL A 210 1.68 -1.19 47.36
N GLU A 211 2.57 -0.79 48.24
CA GLU A 211 2.97 -1.60 49.37
C GLU A 211 3.01 -0.78 50.66
N GLY A 212 2.77 -1.41 51.77
CA GLY A 212 2.79 -0.77 53.07
C GLY A 212 2.86 -1.72 54.24
N THR A 213 2.93 -1.15 55.41
CA THR A 213 3.00 -1.91 56.67
C THR A 213 2.03 -1.33 57.66
N LYS A 214 1.25 -2.19 58.29
CA LYS A 214 0.42 -1.84 59.44
C LYS A 214 1.25 -1.81 60.73
N THR A 215 1.19 -0.70 61.43
CA THR A 215 1.81 -0.54 62.74
C THR A 215 0.74 -0.37 63.79
N TRP A 216 0.96 -0.89 65.00
CA TRP A 216 0.08 -0.77 66.14
C TRP A 216 0.71 0.11 67.21
N ASN A 217 -0.02 1.11 67.66
CA ASN A 217 0.34 1.99 68.75
C ASN A 217 -0.63 1.74 69.94
N ASP A 218 -0.43 0.60 70.65
CA ASP A 218 -1.37 0.14 71.65
C ASP A 218 -0.69 -0.51 72.89
N ASN A 219 0.61 -0.23 73.07
CA ASN A 219 1.39 -0.78 74.17
C ASN A 219 1.32 -2.32 74.26
N ASN A 220 1.33 -3.01 73.12
CA ASN A 220 1.22 -4.48 72.99
C ASN A 220 -0.11 -5.04 73.58
N ALA A 221 -1.21 -4.36 73.34
CA ALA A 221 -2.53 -4.82 73.78
C ALA A 221 -2.84 -6.26 73.35
N THR A 222 -3.40 -7.04 74.28
CA THR A 222 -3.70 -8.47 74.09
C THR A 222 -5.01 -8.71 73.33
N ASP A 223 -5.89 -7.68 73.23
CA ASP A 223 -7.18 -7.71 72.54
C ASP A 223 -7.09 -7.18 71.10
N ARG A 224 -5.90 -7.04 70.57
CA ARG A 224 -5.64 -6.65 69.18
C ARG A 224 -6.30 -7.67 68.25
N PRO A 225 -7.01 -7.22 67.18
CA PRO A 225 -7.57 -8.13 66.21
C PRO A 225 -6.49 -8.93 65.46
N SER A 226 -6.77 -10.19 65.13
CA SER A 226 -5.83 -11.10 64.46
C SER A 226 -5.60 -10.69 63.01
N THR A 227 -6.57 -10.00 62.39
CA THR A 227 -6.54 -9.51 61.02
C THR A 227 -7.17 -8.12 60.91
N ILE A 228 -6.67 -7.35 59.95
CA ILE A 228 -7.33 -6.13 59.47
C ILE A 228 -7.54 -6.21 57.97
N LYS A 229 -8.36 -5.35 57.42
CA LYS A 229 -8.56 -5.24 55.98
C LYS A 229 -8.07 -3.87 55.50
N VAL A 230 -7.29 -3.90 54.43
CA VAL A 230 -6.78 -2.72 53.74
C VAL A 230 -7.38 -2.68 52.34
N ASP A 231 -8.13 -1.60 52.08
CA ASP A 231 -8.67 -1.32 50.77
C ASP A 231 -7.67 -0.56 49.92
N LEU A 232 -7.53 -0.96 48.69
CA LEU A 232 -6.80 -0.24 47.63
C LEU A 232 -7.83 0.64 46.86
N LEU A 233 -7.55 1.91 46.79
CA LEU A 233 -8.35 2.84 45.99
C LEU A 233 -7.58 3.28 44.76
N GLN A 234 -8.28 3.31 43.61
CA GLN A 234 -7.81 3.88 42.35
C GLN A 234 -8.70 5.07 42.02
N ASN A 235 -8.12 6.27 41.94
CA ASN A 235 -8.87 7.51 41.76
C ASN A 235 -10.04 7.66 42.72
N GLY A 236 -9.85 7.31 44.00
CA GLY A 236 -10.83 7.41 45.05
C GLY A 236 -11.88 6.28 45.14
N LYS A 237 -11.88 5.32 44.21
CA LYS A 237 -12.75 4.13 44.17
C LYS A 237 -12.03 2.90 44.64
N VAL A 238 -12.61 2.15 45.60
CA VAL A 238 -12.08 0.87 46.04
C VAL A 238 -12.12 -0.14 44.88
N ILE A 239 -10.95 -0.73 44.59
CA ILE A 239 -10.77 -1.72 43.53
C ILE A 239 -10.33 -3.08 44.02
N ASP A 240 -9.71 -3.15 45.20
CA ASP A 240 -9.23 -4.40 45.80
C ASP A 240 -9.17 -4.25 47.31
N THR A 241 -9.17 -5.38 48.04
CA THR A 241 -9.05 -5.44 49.51
C THR A 241 -8.16 -6.60 49.88
N LYS A 242 -7.19 -6.37 50.79
CA LYS A 242 -6.33 -7.43 51.34
C LYS A 242 -6.50 -7.57 52.84
N GLU A 243 -6.47 -8.80 53.30
CA GLU A 243 -6.33 -9.11 54.71
C GLU A 243 -4.85 -9.05 55.13
N VAL A 244 -4.58 -8.34 56.20
CA VAL A 244 -3.25 -8.12 56.76
C VAL A 244 -3.22 -8.63 58.20
N SER A 245 -2.25 -9.47 58.54
CA SER A 245 -2.20 -10.12 59.82
C SER A 245 -0.74 -10.32 60.31
N LYS A 246 -0.59 -10.88 61.48
CA LYS A 246 0.72 -11.30 62.01
C LYS A 246 1.42 -12.30 61.09
N ALA A 247 0.67 -13.18 60.39
CA ALA A 247 1.19 -14.15 59.45
C ALA A 247 1.85 -13.47 58.20
N THR A 248 1.39 -12.27 57.83
CA THR A 248 2.00 -11.45 56.77
C THR A 248 3.03 -10.47 57.32
N ASN A 249 3.41 -10.59 58.60
CA ASN A 249 4.22 -9.57 59.28
C ASN A 249 3.61 -8.16 59.23
N TRP A 250 2.29 -8.08 59.17
CA TRP A 250 1.55 -6.81 59.05
C TRP A 250 1.89 -6.00 57.78
N LYS A 251 2.39 -6.71 56.74
CA LYS A 251 2.72 -6.10 55.42
C LYS A 251 1.67 -6.46 54.39
N TYR A 252 1.49 -5.57 53.45
CA TYR A 252 0.64 -5.78 52.28
C TYR A 252 1.31 -5.23 51.03
N THR A 253 1.04 -5.86 49.90
CA THR A 253 1.48 -5.43 48.59
C THR A 253 0.39 -5.71 47.58
N PHE A 254 0.00 -4.70 46.82
CA PHE A 254 -0.83 -4.82 45.64
C PHE A 254 0.08 -4.67 44.42
N GLU A 255 0.22 -5.72 43.65
CA GLU A 255 1.17 -5.81 42.53
C GLU A 255 0.44 -5.74 41.19
N LYS A 256 1.21 -5.50 40.12
CA LYS A 256 0.71 -5.49 38.73
C LYS A 256 -0.45 -4.52 38.51
N LEU A 257 -0.40 -3.39 39.16
CA LEU A 257 -1.38 -2.34 38.98
C LEU A 257 -1.05 -1.54 37.72
N GLN A 258 -2.05 -1.20 36.94
CA GLN A 258 -1.85 -0.30 35.81
C GLN A 258 -1.43 1.08 36.30
N ALA A 259 -0.35 1.62 35.76
CA ALA A 259 0.12 2.95 36.13
C ALA A 259 -0.68 4.08 35.47
N TYR A 260 -1.29 3.80 34.32
CA TYR A 260 -1.99 4.78 33.49
C TYR A 260 -3.35 4.26 33.02
N ASP A 261 -4.28 5.16 32.77
CA ASP A 261 -5.57 4.85 32.20
C ASP A 261 -5.52 4.71 30.65
N ALA A 262 -6.66 4.45 30.02
CA ALA A 262 -6.78 4.31 28.56
C ALA A 262 -6.44 5.59 27.77
N ASN A 263 -6.29 6.72 28.44
CA ASN A 263 -5.87 7.99 27.84
C ASN A 263 -4.40 8.32 28.14
N GLY A 264 -3.68 7.43 28.86
CA GLY A 264 -2.30 7.63 29.28
C GLY A 264 -2.15 8.57 30.48
N ALA A 265 -3.24 8.90 31.18
CA ALA A 265 -3.21 9.67 32.41
C ALA A 265 -2.87 8.74 33.60
N ALA A 266 -2.01 9.21 34.50
CA ALA A 266 -1.58 8.42 35.66
C ALA A 266 -2.74 8.16 36.61
N TYR A 267 -2.90 6.92 37.05
CA TYR A 267 -3.82 6.60 38.14
C TYR A 267 -3.27 7.09 39.47
N LYS A 268 -4.15 7.63 40.32
CA LYS A 268 -3.87 7.92 41.72
C LYS A 268 -4.26 6.72 42.57
N TYR A 269 -3.27 6.11 43.22
CA TYR A 269 -3.49 5.01 44.15
C TYR A 269 -3.40 5.49 45.58
N GLU A 270 -4.34 5.03 46.43
CA GLU A 270 -4.42 5.32 47.87
C GLU A 270 -4.80 4.02 48.58
N VAL A 271 -4.45 3.93 49.85
CA VAL A 271 -4.90 2.83 50.69
C VAL A 271 -5.73 3.34 51.85
N LYS A 272 -6.69 2.57 52.29
CA LYS A 272 -7.55 2.88 53.42
C LYS A 272 -7.74 1.61 54.27
N GLU A 273 -7.51 1.71 55.58
CA GLU A 273 -7.88 0.65 56.49
C GLU A 273 -9.39 0.66 56.74
N GLN A 274 -10.02 -0.51 56.70
CA GLN A 274 -11.39 -0.61 57.14
C GLN A 274 -11.45 -0.42 58.68
N PRO A 275 -12.53 0.22 59.21
CA PRO A 275 -12.63 0.58 60.61
C PRO A 275 -12.33 -0.63 61.54
N VAL A 276 -11.48 -0.42 62.55
CA VAL A 276 -11.14 -1.37 63.57
C VAL A 276 -11.67 -0.83 64.89
N ALA A 277 -12.55 -1.60 65.58
CA ALA A 277 -13.17 -1.14 66.80
C ALA A 277 -12.10 -0.87 67.90
N GLY A 278 -12.22 0.29 68.54
CA GLY A 278 -11.29 0.75 69.59
C GLY A 278 -9.98 1.36 69.09
N TYR A 279 -9.85 1.58 67.73
CA TYR A 279 -8.66 2.17 67.16
C TYR A 279 -9.00 3.29 66.20
N GLU A 280 -8.14 4.29 66.17
CA GLU A 280 -8.09 5.29 65.10
C GLU A 280 -7.02 4.91 64.11
N SER A 281 -7.36 4.97 62.82
CA SER A 281 -6.44 4.67 61.71
C SER A 281 -5.89 5.95 61.10
N LYS A 282 -4.59 5.98 60.88
CA LYS A 282 -3.92 7.07 60.13
C LYS A 282 -3.07 6.43 59.05
N VAL A 283 -3.27 6.85 57.84
CA VAL A 283 -2.47 6.48 56.65
C VAL A 283 -1.54 7.62 56.25
#